data_e560a6bbd2c03bd45c42111b8416325c
#
_entry.id   e560a6bbd2c03bd45c42111b8416325c
#
_cell.length_a   1.000
_cell.length_b   1.000
_cell.length_c   1.000
_cell.angle_alpha   90.00
_cell.angle_beta   90.00
_cell.angle_gamma   90.00
#
_symmetry.space_group_name_H-M   'P 1'
#
loop_
_entity.id
_entity.type
_entity.pdbx_description
1 polymer ?
#
loop_
_entity_poly.entity_id
_entity_poly.type
_entity_poly.pdbx_seq_one_letter_code
_entity_poly.pdbx_strand_id
1 'polypeptide(L)'
;LKTRKSIIFSLKILFASVLLFYIINKLIKDDFLGQLSAIQFVGSQYIYFTVFLLLMPFNWLIEAVKWRFLMSTLKSMSLRSAFAGVLAGISTGILTPNRLGNFVGRTYKLEKNIKTKSILLTLLSNLSQFIITVVFGLVALIFYMLILGSFKTKLIVIIIILGLFVGFWLYFKPSILLKTWFKKILNTSLIDGILFIDQSSVKVKVITLFYAALRYVVFLSQYVLLLLAFGQTQKLYLLYIGVGLVYLVMTILPSLTFGKLFVREASALFVLTKIGVPNTVIILTGFVLWLINVAIPSLIGGSLLIAKK
;
A
#
# COMPACT_ATOMS: atom_id res chain seq x y z
N LEU A 1 -2.20 21.41 -22.88
CA LEU A 1 -1.73 20.21 -22.16
C LEU A 1 -0.71 20.53 -21.06
N LYS A 2 0.24 21.46 -21.26
CA LYS A 2 1.24 21.90 -20.24
C LYS A 2 0.58 22.58 -19.04
N THR A 3 -0.35 23.51 -19.27
CA THR A 3 -1.07 24.25 -18.22
C THR A 3 -1.90 23.35 -17.33
N ARG A 4 -2.62 22.37 -17.88
CA ARG A 4 -3.43 21.42 -17.10
C ARG A 4 -2.56 20.53 -16.20
N LYS A 5 -1.38 20.10 -16.67
CA LYS A 5 -0.43 19.33 -15.85
C LYS A 5 0.15 20.17 -14.71
N SER A 6 0.45 21.45 -14.96
CA SER A 6 0.93 22.39 -13.94
C SER A 6 -0.12 22.64 -12.86
N ILE A 7 -1.38 22.87 -13.22
CA ILE A 7 -2.50 23.07 -12.26
C ILE A 7 -2.68 21.83 -11.36
N ILE A 8 -2.73 20.63 -11.95
CA ILE A 8 -2.85 19.38 -11.18
C ILE A 8 -1.65 19.20 -10.21
N PHE A 9 -0.45 19.55 -10.66
CA PHE A 9 0.74 19.49 -9.81
C PHE A 9 0.66 20.49 -8.66
N SER A 10 0.26 21.74 -8.91
CA SER A 10 0.08 22.77 -7.88
C SER A 10 -1.00 22.40 -6.87
N LEU A 11 -2.15 21.86 -7.30
CA LEU A 11 -3.20 21.37 -6.41
C LEU A 11 -2.71 20.25 -5.49
N LYS A 12 -1.87 19.36 -5.99
CA LYS A 12 -1.30 18.27 -5.20
C LYS A 12 -0.27 18.76 -4.18
N ILE A 13 0.53 19.76 -4.53
CA ILE A 13 1.46 20.43 -3.59
C ILE A 13 0.63 21.12 -2.51
N LEU A 14 -0.38 21.90 -2.88
CA LEU A 14 -1.26 22.58 -1.92
C LEU A 14 -1.90 21.56 -0.94
N PHE A 15 -2.44 20.46 -1.45
CA PHE A 15 -3.01 19.40 -0.62
C PHE A 15 -1.99 18.78 0.35
N ALA A 16 -0.78 18.49 -0.13
CA ALA A 16 0.31 17.98 0.72
C ALA A 16 0.73 18.99 1.79
N SER A 17 0.77 20.28 1.46
CA SER A 17 1.08 21.36 2.40
C SER A 17 0.01 21.52 3.50
N VAL A 18 -1.27 21.42 3.13
CA VAL A 18 -2.38 21.43 4.10
C VAL A 18 -2.30 20.24 5.06
N LEU A 19 -2.00 19.04 4.54
CA LEU A 19 -1.82 17.86 5.39
C LEU A 19 -0.60 17.99 6.32
N LEU A 20 0.50 18.51 5.81
CA LEU A 20 1.70 18.77 6.62
C LEU A 20 1.41 19.78 7.73
N PHE A 21 0.74 20.88 7.41
CA PHE A 21 0.31 21.86 8.38
C PHE A 21 -0.62 21.27 9.47
N TYR A 22 -1.55 20.43 9.07
CA TYR A 22 -2.42 19.70 10.01
C TYR A 22 -1.62 18.81 10.97
N ILE A 23 -0.63 18.06 10.45
CA ILE A 23 0.23 17.21 11.27
C ILE A 23 1.08 18.05 12.24
N ILE A 24 1.72 19.12 11.76
CA ILE A 24 2.57 20.00 12.56
C ILE A 24 1.76 20.63 13.69
N ASN A 25 0.57 21.15 13.40
CA ASN A 25 -0.30 21.72 14.44
C ASN A 25 -0.69 20.72 15.53
N LYS A 26 -0.91 19.46 15.15
CA LYS A 26 -1.19 18.40 16.12
C LYS A 26 0.02 18.11 17.00
N LEU A 27 1.22 18.03 16.42
CA LEU A 27 2.48 17.78 17.14
C LEU A 27 2.79 18.89 18.16
N ILE A 28 2.62 20.16 17.76
CA ILE A 28 2.92 21.31 18.63
C ILE A 28 1.94 21.34 19.81
N LYS A 29 0.64 21.08 19.57
CA LYS A 29 -0.37 21.15 20.62
C LYS A 29 -0.22 20.06 21.69
N ASP A 30 0.36 18.93 21.36
CA ASP A 30 0.34 17.73 22.21
C ASP A 30 1.68 17.47 22.93
N ASP A 31 2.59 18.47 22.99
CA ASP A 31 3.96 18.29 23.58
C ASP A 31 4.63 16.99 23.12
N PHE A 32 4.80 16.88 21.82
CA PHE A 32 5.32 15.67 21.17
C PHE A 32 6.64 15.18 21.77
N LEU A 33 7.58 16.09 22.07
CA LEU A 33 8.88 15.72 22.60
C LEU A 33 8.80 15.18 24.04
N GLY A 34 7.97 15.80 24.88
CA GLY A 34 7.74 15.31 26.24
C GLY A 34 7.07 13.94 26.26
N GLN A 35 6.06 13.72 25.41
CA GLN A 35 5.43 12.41 25.30
C GLN A 35 6.35 11.35 24.68
N LEU A 36 7.22 11.72 23.75
CA LEU A 36 8.19 10.81 23.16
C LEU A 36 9.20 10.28 24.20
N SER A 37 9.69 11.15 25.07
CA SER A 37 10.62 10.77 26.14
C SER A 37 9.96 9.87 27.21
N ALA A 38 8.65 9.90 27.34
CA ALA A 38 7.89 9.08 28.27
C ALA A 38 7.62 7.65 27.77
N ILE A 39 7.86 7.36 26.48
CA ILE A 39 7.65 6.02 25.92
C ILE A 39 8.77 5.10 26.40
N GLN A 40 8.45 4.19 27.29
CA GLN A 40 9.34 3.12 27.75
C GLN A 40 8.67 1.77 27.44
N PHE A 41 9.46 0.83 26.95
CA PHE A 41 8.96 -0.53 26.76
C PHE A 41 8.99 -1.29 28.09
N VAL A 42 7.85 -1.87 28.45
CA VAL A 42 7.68 -2.66 29.68
C VAL A 42 7.03 -4.03 29.36
N GLY A 43 7.55 -5.09 29.92
CA GLY A 43 6.92 -6.41 29.85
C GLY A 43 6.63 -6.89 28.44
N SER A 44 5.35 -7.14 28.13
CA SER A 44 4.89 -7.68 26.83
C SER A 44 5.15 -6.77 25.63
N GLN A 45 5.42 -5.48 25.85
CA GLN A 45 5.69 -4.53 24.76
C GLN A 45 6.94 -4.89 23.93
N TYR A 46 7.96 -5.48 24.57
CA TYR A 46 9.12 -6.02 23.86
C TYR A 46 8.75 -7.16 22.92
N ILE A 47 7.81 -8.01 23.33
CA ILE A 47 7.31 -9.14 22.51
C ILE A 47 6.58 -8.59 21.28
N TYR A 48 5.69 -7.60 21.45
CA TYR A 48 4.96 -6.98 20.34
C TYR A 48 5.90 -6.31 19.35
N PHE A 49 6.92 -5.60 19.83
CA PHE A 49 7.92 -4.95 18.98
C PHE A 49 8.77 -5.99 18.22
N THR A 50 9.19 -7.05 18.89
CA THR A 50 9.96 -8.13 18.26
C THR A 50 9.17 -8.84 17.16
N VAL A 51 7.91 -9.20 17.44
CA VAL A 51 7.03 -9.81 16.43
C VAL A 51 6.78 -8.86 15.26
N PHE A 52 6.58 -7.57 15.52
CA PHE A 52 6.48 -6.54 14.48
C PHE A 52 7.71 -6.56 13.56
N LEU A 53 8.93 -6.60 14.11
CA LEU A 53 10.16 -6.65 13.32
C LEU A 53 10.26 -7.93 12.48
N LEU A 54 9.91 -9.08 13.05
CA LEU A 54 9.94 -10.38 12.35
C LEU A 54 8.93 -10.44 11.20
N LEU A 55 7.81 -9.76 11.31
CA LEU A 55 6.81 -9.71 10.24
C LEU A 55 7.29 -8.93 9.01
N MET A 56 8.29 -8.06 9.14
CA MET A 56 8.80 -7.28 8.01
C MET A 56 9.44 -8.15 6.91
N PRO A 57 10.48 -8.97 7.17
CA PRO A 57 11.03 -9.86 6.15
C PRO A 57 9.99 -10.85 5.63
N PHE A 58 9.06 -11.29 6.47
CA PHE A 58 7.96 -12.15 6.07
C PHE A 58 7.02 -11.47 5.05
N ASN A 59 6.70 -10.19 5.26
CA ASN A 59 5.94 -9.40 4.30
C ASN A 59 6.63 -9.30 2.92
N TRP A 60 7.96 -9.10 2.91
CA TRP A 60 8.70 -9.07 1.64
C TRP A 60 8.78 -10.44 0.98
N LEU A 61 8.88 -11.50 1.78
CA LEU A 61 8.88 -12.87 1.29
C LEU A 61 7.54 -13.20 0.59
N ILE A 62 6.40 -12.86 1.20
CA ILE A 62 5.08 -13.04 0.57
C ILE A 62 5.02 -12.31 -0.77
N GLU A 63 5.50 -11.06 -0.83
CA GLU A 63 5.53 -10.29 -2.09
C GLU A 63 6.45 -10.93 -3.14
N ALA A 64 7.60 -11.47 -2.72
CA ALA A 64 8.52 -12.16 -3.62
C ALA A 64 7.95 -13.48 -4.14
N VAL A 65 7.27 -14.25 -3.30
CA VAL A 65 6.58 -15.50 -3.69
C VAL A 65 5.45 -15.17 -4.66
N LYS A 66 4.63 -14.16 -4.36
CA LYS A 66 3.58 -13.68 -5.28
C LYS A 66 4.16 -13.26 -6.62
N TRP A 67 5.26 -12.51 -6.61
CA TRP A 67 5.94 -12.07 -7.84
C TRP A 67 6.50 -13.23 -8.62
N ARG A 68 7.19 -14.17 -7.96
CA ARG A 68 7.68 -15.41 -8.58
C ARG A 68 6.54 -16.20 -9.20
N PHE A 69 5.43 -16.36 -8.50
CA PHE A 69 4.24 -17.05 -9.01
C PHE A 69 3.68 -16.38 -10.27
N LEU A 70 3.52 -15.06 -10.27
CA LEU A 70 3.07 -14.33 -11.47
C LEU A 70 4.06 -14.48 -12.63
N MET A 71 5.37 -14.37 -12.36
CA MET A 71 6.40 -14.51 -13.38
C MET A 71 6.47 -15.92 -13.97
N SER A 72 6.08 -16.96 -13.24
CA SER A 72 6.08 -18.34 -13.76
C SER A 72 5.15 -18.53 -14.96
N THR A 73 4.20 -17.62 -15.19
CA THR A 73 3.36 -17.60 -16.40
C THR A 73 4.10 -17.12 -17.66
N LEU A 74 5.28 -16.48 -17.49
CA LEU A 74 6.13 -15.99 -18.59
C LEU A 74 7.46 -16.72 -18.66
N LYS A 75 8.14 -16.80 -17.52
CA LYS A 75 9.47 -17.40 -17.38
C LYS A 75 9.66 -17.83 -15.93
N SER A 76 10.18 -19.02 -15.72
CA SER A 76 10.57 -19.46 -14.37
C SER A 76 11.70 -18.60 -13.82
N MET A 77 11.61 -18.27 -12.53
CA MET A 77 12.67 -17.54 -11.81
C MET A 77 12.89 -18.10 -10.41
N SER A 78 14.11 -17.98 -9.91
CA SER A 78 14.44 -18.36 -8.55
C SER A 78 13.80 -17.39 -7.54
N LEU A 79 13.52 -17.85 -6.31
CA LEU A 79 13.00 -17.00 -5.25
C LEU A 79 13.96 -15.84 -4.92
N ARG A 80 15.28 -16.09 -4.94
CA ARG A 80 16.30 -15.04 -4.75
C ARG A 80 16.19 -13.93 -5.80
N SER A 81 15.97 -14.30 -7.08
CA SER A 81 15.80 -13.33 -8.16
C SER A 81 14.49 -12.54 -8.01
N ALA A 82 13.40 -13.20 -7.62
CA ALA A 82 12.13 -12.54 -7.35
C ALA A 82 12.25 -11.56 -6.17
N PHE A 83 12.90 -11.97 -5.08
CA PHE A 83 13.13 -11.15 -3.89
C PHE A 83 13.99 -9.91 -4.22
N ALA A 84 15.10 -10.10 -4.96
CA ALA A 84 15.92 -8.98 -5.43
C ALA A 84 15.14 -8.03 -6.34
N GLY A 85 14.28 -8.54 -7.22
CA GLY A 85 13.39 -7.73 -8.06
C GLY A 85 12.39 -6.91 -7.24
N VAL A 86 11.81 -7.49 -6.18
CA VAL A 86 10.89 -6.77 -5.28
C VAL A 86 11.62 -5.64 -4.54
N LEU A 87 12.80 -5.90 -3.96
CA LEU A 87 13.60 -4.88 -3.28
C LEU A 87 14.03 -3.76 -4.22
N ALA A 88 14.51 -4.11 -5.43
CA ALA A 88 14.83 -3.14 -6.48
C ALA A 88 13.62 -2.30 -6.87
N GLY A 89 12.43 -2.91 -6.94
CA GLY A 89 11.16 -2.22 -7.18
C GLY A 89 10.80 -1.25 -6.06
N ILE A 90 11.02 -1.60 -4.80
CA ILE A 90 10.79 -0.70 -3.66
C ILE A 90 11.74 0.50 -3.75
N SER A 91 13.03 0.25 -3.97
CA SER A 91 14.06 1.29 -4.10
C SER A 91 13.75 2.29 -5.21
N THR A 92 13.51 1.82 -6.43
CA THR A 92 13.18 2.69 -7.56
C THR A 92 11.81 3.34 -7.41
N GLY A 93 10.89 2.66 -6.72
CA GLY A 93 9.54 3.17 -6.43
C GLY A 93 9.55 4.39 -5.50
N ILE A 94 10.44 4.44 -4.51
CA ILE A 94 10.51 5.58 -3.58
C ILE A 94 11.02 6.85 -4.28
N LEU A 95 11.86 6.69 -5.31
CA LEU A 95 12.47 7.79 -6.06
C LEU A 95 11.55 8.38 -7.15
N THR A 96 10.41 7.75 -7.42
CA THR A 96 9.56 8.13 -8.55
C THR A 96 8.13 8.49 -8.14
N PRO A 97 7.50 9.47 -8.83
CA PRO A 97 6.10 9.82 -8.62
C PRO A 97 5.20 8.59 -8.77
N ASN A 98 4.20 8.48 -7.87
CA ASN A 98 3.24 7.37 -7.84
C ASN A 98 3.86 5.96 -7.79
N ARG A 99 5.13 5.85 -7.37
CA ARG A 99 5.91 4.62 -7.35
C ARG A 99 6.03 3.93 -8.72
N LEU A 100 6.02 4.69 -9.80
CA LEU A 100 6.17 4.14 -11.15
C LEU A 100 7.49 3.39 -11.33
N GLY A 101 8.56 3.79 -10.63
CA GLY A 101 9.81 3.07 -10.61
C GLY A 101 9.71 1.62 -10.14
N ASN A 102 8.69 1.27 -9.34
CA ASN A 102 8.47 -0.12 -8.91
C ASN A 102 8.32 -1.08 -10.11
N PHE A 103 7.67 -0.64 -11.18
CA PHE A 103 7.53 -1.42 -12.41
C PHE A 103 8.87 -1.65 -13.10
N VAL A 104 9.69 -0.61 -13.16
CA VAL A 104 11.02 -0.66 -13.78
C VAL A 104 11.99 -1.46 -12.92
N GLY A 105 12.02 -1.21 -11.61
CA GLY A 105 12.90 -1.90 -10.68
C GLY A 105 12.67 -3.41 -10.63
N ARG A 106 11.42 -3.87 -10.66
CA ARG A 106 11.12 -5.32 -10.68
C ARG A 106 11.62 -6.00 -11.96
N THR A 107 11.71 -5.26 -13.06
CA THR A 107 12.03 -5.81 -14.39
C THR A 107 13.47 -5.53 -14.83
N TYR A 108 14.32 -4.97 -13.96
CA TYR A 108 15.67 -4.51 -14.33
C TYR A 108 16.59 -5.61 -14.87
N LYS A 109 16.39 -6.88 -14.44
CA LYS A 109 17.15 -8.06 -14.91
C LYS A 109 16.47 -8.84 -16.02
N LEU A 110 15.29 -8.43 -16.46
CA LEU A 110 14.51 -9.18 -17.43
C LEU A 110 14.87 -8.77 -18.87
N GLU A 111 14.76 -9.72 -19.77
CA GLU A 111 14.94 -9.53 -21.21
C GLU A 111 13.91 -8.57 -21.79
N LYS A 112 14.28 -7.82 -22.84
CA LYS A 112 13.43 -6.78 -23.44
C LYS A 112 12.09 -7.33 -23.95
N ASN A 113 12.08 -8.55 -24.50
CA ASN A 113 10.90 -9.22 -25.07
C ASN A 113 9.78 -9.52 -24.04
N ILE A 114 10.14 -9.73 -22.76
CA ILE A 114 9.16 -10.02 -21.69
C ILE A 114 8.88 -8.83 -20.78
N LYS A 115 9.61 -7.70 -20.91
CA LYS A 115 9.48 -6.55 -20.01
C LYS A 115 8.08 -5.99 -19.95
N THR A 116 7.42 -5.77 -21.08
CA THR A 116 6.06 -5.18 -21.11
C THR A 116 5.06 -6.07 -20.40
N LYS A 117 5.06 -7.38 -20.69
CA LYS A 117 4.20 -8.35 -20.00
C LYS A 117 4.48 -8.39 -18.50
N SER A 118 5.75 -8.33 -18.08
CA SER A 118 6.14 -8.29 -16.67
C SER A 118 5.68 -7.01 -15.96
N ILE A 119 5.72 -5.85 -16.64
CA ILE A 119 5.17 -4.60 -16.13
C ILE A 119 3.67 -4.76 -15.88
N LEU A 120 2.93 -5.36 -16.81
CA LEU A 120 1.50 -5.59 -16.66
C LEU A 120 1.17 -6.62 -15.58
N LEU A 121 2.00 -7.67 -15.40
CA LEU A 121 1.89 -8.56 -14.23
C LEU A 121 2.13 -7.82 -12.90
N THR A 122 3.05 -6.85 -12.88
CA THR A 122 3.24 -5.99 -11.71
C THR A 122 2.00 -5.11 -11.45
N LEU A 123 1.38 -4.61 -12.50
CA LEU A 123 0.11 -3.87 -12.40
C LEU A 123 -1.00 -4.76 -11.83
N LEU A 124 -1.13 -6.00 -12.33
CA LEU A 124 -2.08 -6.99 -11.80
C LEU A 124 -1.84 -7.27 -10.32
N SER A 125 -0.57 -7.43 -9.91
CA SER A 125 -0.17 -7.60 -8.51
C SER A 125 -0.55 -6.39 -7.64
N ASN A 126 -0.38 -5.17 -8.15
CA ASN A 126 -0.74 -3.95 -7.42
C ASN A 126 -2.25 -3.77 -7.33
N LEU A 127 -2.98 -4.11 -8.41
CA LEU A 127 -4.44 -4.05 -8.44
C LEU A 127 -5.06 -5.07 -7.48
N SER A 128 -4.49 -6.29 -7.37
CA SER A 128 -4.93 -7.26 -6.37
C SER A 128 -4.78 -6.72 -4.94
N GLN A 129 -3.66 -6.04 -4.64
CA GLN A 129 -3.46 -5.42 -3.32
C GLN A 129 -4.44 -4.29 -3.06
N PHE A 130 -4.72 -3.46 -4.08
CA PHE A 130 -5.72 -2.39 -4.00
C PHE A 130 -7.11 -2.96 -3.68
N ILE A 131 -7.57 -3.95 -4.44
CA ILE A 131 -8.88 -4.59 -4.25
C ILE A 131 -9.00 -5.15 -2.83
N ILE A 132 -8.02 -5.92 -2.39
CA ILE A 132 -8.03 -6.52 -1.05
C ILE A 132 -8.05 -5.45 0.03
N THR A 133 -7.26 -4.38 -0.11
CA THR A 133 -7.27 -3.27 0.86
C THR A 133 -8.64 -2.60 0.95
N VAL A 134 -9.30 -2.40 -0.19
CA VAL A 134 -10.65 -1.80 -0.20
C VAL A 134 -11.69 -2.75 0.38
N VAL A 135 -11.63 -4.05 0.09
CA VAL A 135 -12.55 -5.06 0.65
C VAL A 135 -12.44 -5.09 2.19
N PHE A 136 -11.24 -5.27 2.73
CA PHE A 136 -11.05 -5.30 4.18
C PHE A 136 -11.35 -3.94 4.83
N GLY A 137 -11.03 -2.85 4.14
CA GLY A 137 -11.35 -1.49 4.60
C GLY A 137 -12.86 -1.24 4.65
N LEU A 138 -13.65 -1.78 3.70
CA LEU A 138 -15.11 -1.73 3.76
C LEU A 138 -15.67 -2.54 4.93
N VAL A 139 -15.12 -3.74 5.17
CA VAL A 139 -15.47 -4.55 6.34
C VAL A 139 -15.22 -3.74 7.62
N ALA A 140 -14.04 -3.12 7.74
CA ALA A 140 -13.72 -2.27 8.88
C ALA A 140 -14.69 -1.06 9.00
N LEU A 141 -15.08 -0.45 7.88
CA LEU A 141 -16.03 0.67 7.86
C LEU A 141 -17.42 0.23 8.33
N ILE A 142 -17.90 -0.93 7.89
CA ILE A 142 -19.19 -1.48 8.31
C ILE A 142 -19.18 -1.73 9.83
N PHE A 143 -18.15 -2.39 10.36
CA PHE A 143 -18.02 -2.61 11.81
C PHE A 143 -17.93 -1.29 12.58
N TYR A 144 -17.17 -0.32 12.09
CA TYR A 144 -17.09 1.01 12.70
C TYR A 144 -18.45 1.70 12.78
N MET A 145 -19.24 1.63 11.70
CA MET A 145 -20.60 2.20 11.66
C MET A 145 -21.56 1.50 12.63
N LEU A 146 -21.47 0.17 12.76
CA LEU A 146 -22.30 -0.61 13.69
C LEU A 146 -21.98 -0.27 15.15
N ILE A 147 -20.69 -0.08 15.48
CA ILE A 147 -20.25 0.19 16.86
C ILE A 147 -20.54 1.64 17.28
N LEU A 148 -20.32 2.61 16.38
CA LEU A 148 -20.45 4.04 16.70
C LEU A 148 -21.75 4.69 16.22
N GLY A 149 -22.68 3.92 15.64
CA GLY A 149 -24.03 4.36 15.29
C GLY A 149 -24.10 5.44 14.19
N SER A 150 -23.06 5.62 13.37
CA SER A 150 -23.02 6.68 12.36
C SER A 150 -23.63 6.23 11.03
N PHE A 151 -24.83 6.70 10.70
CA PHE A 151 -25.53 6.41 9.43
C PHE A 151 -25.24 7.40 8.29
N LYS A 152 -24.49 8.49 8.54
CA LYS A 152 -24.26 9.57 7.55
C LYS A 152 -23.40 9.14 6.34
N THR A 153 -22.78 7.95 6.40
CA THR A 153 -21.81 7.47 5.38
C THR A 153 -22.37 6.40 4.42
N LYS A 154 -23.69 6.13 4.45
CA LYS A 154 -24.30 5.08 3.59
C LYS A 154 -24.00 5.28 2.10
N LEU A 155 -24.10 6.51 1.59
CA LEU A 155 -23.83 6.82 0.19
C LEU A 155 -22.38 6.53 -0.19
N ILE A 156 -21.43 6.86 0.69
CA ILE A 156 -19.99 6.58 0.48
C ILE A 156 -19.75 5.08 0.36
N VAL A 157 -20.37 4.29 1.25
CA VAL A 157 -20.28 2.82 1.20
C VAL A 157 -20.79 2.28 -0.13
N ILE A 158 -21.93 2.74 -0.60
CA ILE A 158 -22.51 2.34 -1.87
C ILE A 158 -21.55 2.65 -3.04
N ILE A 159 -20.99 3.88 -3.07
CA ILE A 159 -20.03 4.29 -4.12
C ILE A 159 -18.79 3.39 -4.10
N ILE A 160 -18.25 3.08 -2.91
CA ILE A 160 -17.09 2.21 -2.80
C ILE A 160 -17.40 0.78 -3.25
N ILE A 161 -18.58 0.25 -2.91
CA ILE A 161 -19.02 -1.09 -3.35
C ILE A 161 -19.16 -1.13 -4.88
N LEU A 162 -19.77 -0.11 -5.50
CA LEU A 162 -19.87 -0.02 -6.95
C LEU A 162 -18.48 0.06 -7.61
N GLY A 163 -17.59 0.88 -7.06
CA GLY A 163 -16.22 0.97 -7.52
C GLY A 163 -15.45 -0.35 -7.39
N LEU A 164 -15.67 -1.09 -6.30
CA LEU A 164 -15.11 -2.44 -6.12
C LEU A 164 -15.63 -3.41 -7.17
N PHE A 165 -16.94 -3.40 -7.45
CA PHE A 165 -17.52 -4.27 -8.48
C PHE A 165 -16.89 -4.03 -9.84
N VAL A 166 -16.75 -2.77 -10.25
CA VAL A 166 -16.04 -2.39 -11.47
C VAL A 166 -14.57 -2.81 -11.43
N GLY A 167 -13.90 -2.62 -10.30
CA GLY A 167 -12.50 -3.03 -10.10
C GLY A 167 -12.30 -4.55 -10.23
N PHE A 168 -13.19 -5.35 -9.62
CA PHE A 168 -13.20 -6.81 -9.78
C PHE A 168 -13.44 -7.22 -11.23
N TRP A 169 -14.39 -6.58 -11.89
CA TRP A 169 -14.71 -6.88 -13.29
C TRP A 169 -13.50 -6.62 -14.19
N LEU A 170 -12.85 -5.47 -14.07
CA LEU A 170 -11.63 -5.14 -14.81
C LEU A 170 -10.45 -6.03 -14.42
N TYR A 171 -10.37 -6.48 -13.19
CA TYR A 171 -9.33 -7.40 -12.74
C TYR A 171 -9.44 -8.77 -13.43
N PHE A 172 -10.64 -9.31 -13.57
CA PHE A 172 -10.85 -10.60 -14.19
C PHE A 172 -10.93 -10.54 -15.72
N LYS A 173 -11.43 -9.42 -16.29
CA LYS A 173 -11.59 -9.24 -17.75
C LYS A 173 -11.05 -7.88 -18.22
N PRO A 174 -9.72 -7.67 -18.16
CA PRO A 174 -9.12 -6.39 -18.57
C PRO A 174 -9.27 -6.11 -20.08
N SER A 175 -9.54 -7.12 -20.92
CA SER A 175 -9.79 -6.96 -22.35
C SER A 175 -10.99 -6.06 -22.67
N ILE A 176 -11.90 -5.84 -21.72
CA ILE A 176 -13.00 -4.89 -21.87
C ILE A 176 -12.49 -3.48 -22.20
N LEU A 177 -11.34 -3.08 -21.64
CA LEU A 177 -10.69 -1.80 -21.96
C LEU A 177 -10.37 -1.67 -23.45
N LEU A 178 -10.12 -2.79 -24.14
CA LEU A 178 -9.82 -2.82 -25.58
C LEU A 178 -11.03 -2.64 -26.46
N LYS A 179 -12.25 -2.79 -25.91
CA LYS A 179 -13.51 -2.53 -26.63
C LYS A 179 -13.89 -1.04 -26.65
N THR A 180 -13.19 -0.21 -25.89
CA THR A 180 -13.44 1.22 -25.73
C THR A 180 -12.45 2.05 -26.56
N TRP A 181 -12.61 3.38 -26.56
CA TRP A 181 -11.68 4.30 -27.20
C TRP A 181 -10.23 4.18 -26.68
N PHE A 182 -10.00 3.59 -25.51
CA PHE A 182 -8.66 3.32 -24.98
C PHE A 182 -7.79 2.50 -25.94
N LYS A 183 -8.39 1.62 -26.76
CA LYS A 183 -7.63 0.86 -27.77
C LYS A 183 -6.89 1.78 -28.74
N LYS A 184 -7.45 2.96 -29.06
CA LYS A 184 -6.87 3.92 -30.00
C LYS A 184 -5.62 4.64 -29.45
N ILE A 185 -5.45 4.64 -28.11
CA ILE A 185 -4.36 5.34 -27.42
C ILE A 185 -3.22 4.35 -27.07
N LEU A 186 -3.54 3.05 -26.99
CA LEU A 186 -2.60 2.01 -26.57
C LEU A 186 -1.75 1.58 -27.77
N ASN A 187 -0.45 1.38 -27.52
CA ASN A 187 0.44 0.74 -28.48
C ASN A 187 0.21 -0.78 -28.51
N THR A 188 0.66 -1.44 -29.59
CA THR A 188 0.50 -2.88 -29.81
C THR A 188 1.02 -3.73 -28.66
N SER A 189 2.18 -3.37 -28.10
CA SER A 189 2.80 -4.10 -26.99
C SER A 189 1.96 -4.06 -25.70
N LEU A 190 1.23 -2.99 -25.43
CA LEU A 190 0.30 -2.90 -24.30
C LEU A 190 -0.97 -3.70 -24.56
N ILE A 191 -1.49 -3.66 -25.80
CA ILE A 191 -2.63 -4.47 -26.21
C ILE A 191 -2.33 -5.95 -26.01
N ASP A 192 -1.20 -6.45 -26.53
CA ASP A 192 -0.75 -7.83 -26.38
C ASP A 192 -0.60 -8.23 -24.92
N GLY A 193 -0.10 -7.33 -24.10
CA GLY A 193 0.04 -7.57 -22.66
C GLY A 193 -1.30 -7.63 -21.92
N ILE A 194 -2.29 -6.80 -22.29
CA ILE A 194 -3.64 -6.85 -21.73
C ILE A 194 -4.31 -8.17 -22.11
N LEU A 195 -4.20 -8.58 -23.37
CA LEU A 195 -4.73 -9.87 -23.85
C LEU A 195 -4.04 -11.05 -23.13
N PHE A 196 -2.73 -10.98 -22.90
CA PHE A 196 -2.02 -11.99 -22.14
C PHE A 196 -2.55 -12.13 -20.70
N ILE A 197 -2.84 -11.01 -20.00
CA ILE A 197 -3.46 -11.07 -18.68
C ILE A 197 -4.90 -11.59 -18.76
N ASP A 198 -5.65 -11.21 -19.78
CA ASP A 198 -7.02 -11.65 -19.96
C ASP A 198 -7.11 -13.17 -20.12
N GLN A 199 -6.20 -13.73 -20.93
CA GLN A 199 -6.05 -15.17 -21.18
C GLN A 199 -5.50 -15.95 -19.97
N SER A 200 -4.91 -15.27 -18.98
CA SER A 200 -4.42 -15.92 -17.76
C SER A 200 -5.58 -16.60 -17.03
N SER A 201 -5.35 -17.81 -16.54
CA SER A 201 -6.41 -18.59 -15.87
C SER A 201 -6.96 -17.86 -14.64
N VAL A 202 -8.24 -18.06 -14.36
CA VAL A 202 -8.90 -17.56 -13.15
C VAL A 202 -8.13 -17.98 -11.89
N LYS A 203 -7.56 -19.20 -11.90
CA LYS A 203 -6.72 -19.72 -10.80
C LYS A 203 -5.52 -18.79 -10.51
N VAL A 204 -4.83 -18.30 -11.54
CA VAL A 204 -3.71 -17.35 -11.37
C VAL A 204 -4.17 -16.06 -10.71
N LYS A 205 -5.30 -15.52 -11.16
CA LYS A 205 -5.87 -14.28 -10.63
C LYS A 205 -6.32 -14.44 -9.17
N VAL A 206 -6.99 -15.54 -8.83
CA VAL A 206 -7.44 -15.86 -7.46
C VAL A 206 -6.25 -16.08 -6.51
N ILE A 207 -5.24 -16.86 -6.91
CA ILE A 207 -4.04 -17.06 -6.09
C ILE A 207 -3.31 -15.74 -5.85
N THR A 208 -3.30 -14.84 -6.84
CA THR A 208 -2.70 -13.50 -6.67
C THR A 208 -3.46 -12.66 -5.63
N LEU A 209 -4.80 -12.72 -5.62
CA LEU A 209 -5.64 -12.10 -4.58
C LEU A 209 -5.37 -12.71 -3.20
N PHE A 210 -5.21 -14.04 -3.13
CA PHE A 210 -4.88 -14.73 -1.87
C PHE A 210 -3.55 -14.24 -1.28
N TYR A 211 -2.48 -14.15 -2.08
CA TYR A 211 -1.22 -13.57 -1.61
C TYR A 211 -1.34 -12.09 -1.21
N ALA A 212 -2.19 -11.34 -1.91
CA ALA A 212 -2.48 -9.96 -1.54
C ALA A 212 -3.21 -9.88 -0.20
N ALA A 213 -4.14 -10.79 0.08
CA ALA A 213 -4.85 -10.88 1.36
C ALA A 213 -3.90 -11.25 2.51
N LEU A 214 -3.05 -12.28 2.33
CA LEU A 214 -2.02 -12.64 3.31
C LEU A 214 -1.13 -11.43 3.66
N ARG A 215 -0.67 -10.74 2.63
CA ARG A 215 0.15 -9.55 2.81
C ARG A 215 -0.58 -8.42 3.52
N TYR A 216 -1.87 -8.23 3.24
CA TYR A 216 -2.70 -7.25 3.92
C TYR A 216 -2.82 -7.56 5.42
N VAL A 217 -3.08 -8.81 5.78
CA VAL A 217 -3.13 -9.26 7.17
C VAL A 217 -1.80 -8.97 7.89
N VAL A 218 -0.66 -9.24 7.24
CA VAL A 218 0.66 -8.92 7.82
C VAL A 218 0.81 -7.42 8.05
N PHE A 219 0.48 -6.57 7.08
CA PHE A 219 0.56 -5.11 7.25
C PHE A 219 -0.35 -4.60 8.36
N LEU A 220 -1.58 -5.10 8.40
CA LEU A 220 -2.56 -4.74 9.41
C LEU A 220 -2.04 -5.11 10.81
N SER A 221 -1.56 -6.35 10.96
CA SER A 221 -1.00 -6.85 12.23
C SER A 221 0.27 -6.10 12.64
N GLN A 222 1.16 -5.75 11.70
CA GLN A 222 2.34 -4.93 11.99
C GLN A 222 1.97 -3.59 12.60
N TYR A 223 0.95 -2.92 12.06
CA TYR A 223 0.50 -1.63 12.58
C TYR A 223 -0.05 -1.80 14.01
N VAL A 224 -0.94 -2.75 14.21
CA VAL A 224 -1.57 -3.01 15.52
C VAL A 224 -0.53 -3.43 16.56
N LEU A 225 0.40 -4.33 16.22
CA LEU A 225 1.49 -4.75 17.12
C LEU A 225 2.37 -3.57 17.53
N LEU A 226 2.63 -2.65 16.64
CA LEU A 226 3.44 -1.47 16.96
C LEU A 226 2.68 -0.49 17.87
N LEU A 227 1.36 -0.32 17.70
CA LEU A 227 0.52 0.42 18.64
C LEU A 227 0.56 -0.22 20.03
N LEU A 228 0.44 -1.55 20.13
CA LEU A 228 0.54 -2.29 21.39
C LEU A 228 1.95 -2.16 22.02
N ALA A 229 3.01 -2.20 21.21
CA ALA A 229 4.39 -1.98 21.65
C ALA A 229 4.56 -0.58 22.25
N PHE A 230 3.87 0.43 21.74
CA PHE A 230 3.86 1.78 22.30
C PHE A 230 2.81 1.97 23.42
N GLY A 231 2.41 0.87 24.07
CA GLY A 231 1.61 0.90 25.30
C GLY A 231 0.11 1.17 25.08
N GLN A 232 -0.42 0.97 23.86
CA GLN A 232 -1.85 1.17 23.65
C GLN A 232 -2.65 -0.02 24.19
N THR A 233 -3.70 0.31 24.99
CA THR A 233 -4.52 -0.67 25.73
C THR A 233 -5.98 -0.74 25.25
N GLN A 234 -6.30 -0.06 24.16
CA GLN A 234 -7.64 -0.13 23.56
C GLN A 234 -7.97 -1.59 23.18
N LYS A 235 -9.27 -1.92 23.19
CA LYS A 235 -9.73 -3.24 22.79
C LYS A 235 -9.18 -3.61 21.41
N LEU A 236 -8.57 -4.79 21.30
CA LEU A 236 -7.84 -5.24 20.12
C LEU A 236 -8.64 -5.10 18.82
N TYR A 237 -9.94 -5.43 18.84
CA TYR A 237 -10.79 -5.29 17.66
C TYR A 237 -10.95 -3.82 17.20
N LEU A 238 -10.96 -2.84 18.13
CA LEU A 238 -11.01 -1.42 17.77
C LEU A 238 -9.73 -0.97 17.07
N LEU A 239 -8.56 -1.46 17.50
CA LEU A 239 -7.30 -1.19 16.84
C LEU A 239 -7.29 -1.76 15.41
N TYR A 240 -7.75 -3.02 15.22
CA TYR A 240 -7.84 -3.62 13.89
C TYR A 240 -8.82 -2.88 12.97
N ILE A 241 -9.99 -2.48 13.47
CA ILE A 241 -10.97 -1.69 12.72
C ILE A 241 -10.38 -0.32 12.37
N GLY A 242 -9.80 0.37 13.35
CA GLY A 242 -9.17 1.68 13.14
C GLY A 242 -8.07 1.64 12.09
N VAL A 243 -7.14 0.70 12.18
CA VAL A 243 -6.05 0.55 11.20
C VAL A 243 -6.58 0.15 9.83
N GLY A 244 -7.60 -0.71 9.76
CA GLY A 244 -8.28 -1.05 8.50
C GLY A 244 -8.89 0.17 7.82
N LEU A 245 -9.50 1.08 8.59
CA LEU A 245 -10.00 2.36 8.08
C LEU A 245 -8.88 3.30 7.64
N VAL A 246 -7.77 3.36 8.37
CA VAL A 246 -6.59 4.15 7.95
C VAL A 246 -6.13 3.71 6.56
N TYR A 247 -6.00 2.40 6.32
CA TYR A 247 -5.60 1.88 5.02
C TYR A 247 -6.65 2.15 3.93
N LEU A 248 -7.94 2.09 4.25
CA LEU A 248 -9.01 2.43 3.31
C LEU A 248 -8.91 3.90 2.88
N VAL A 249 -8.85 4.82 3.86
CA VAL A 249 -8.77 6.26 3.61
C VAL A 249 -7.51 6.59 2.80
N MET A 250 -6.35 6.05 3.20
CA MET A 250 -5.09 6.23 2.49
C MET A 250 -5.13 5.69 1.04
N THR A 251 -5.93 4.66 0.78
CA THR A 251 -6.03 4.04 -0.54
C THR A 251 -6.93 4.84 -1.48
N ILE A 252 -7.99 5.46 -0.94
CA ILE A 252 -8.94 6.28 -1.71
C ILE A 252 -8.39 7.69 -1.97
N LEU A 253 -7.64 8.26 -1.02
CA LEU A 253 -7.12 9.62 -1.15
C LEU A 253 -5.99 9.68 -2.20
N PRO A 254 -6.08 10.62 -3.15
CA PRO A 254 -5.01 10.84 -4.11
C PRO A 254 -3.75 11.38 -3.42
N SER A 255 -2.59 10.84 -3.77
CA SER A 255 -1.33 11.30 -3.18
C SER A 255 -0.21 11.43 -4.21
N LEU A 256 0.68 12.40 -4.01
CA LEU A 256 2.01 12.45 -4.63
C LEU A 256 2.95 11.46 -3.94
N THR A 257 4.10 11.20 -4.54
CA THR A 257 5.11 10.24 -4.05
C THR A 257 5.49 10.50 -2.59
N PHE A 258 5.89 11.71 -2.27
CA PHE A 258 6.19 12.12 -0.88
C PHE A 258 4.91 12.38 -0.08
N GLY A 259 3.82 12.78 -0.73
CA GLY A 259 2.52 13.00 -0.11
C GLY A 259 1.87 11.74 0.45
N LYS A 260 2.29 10.53 0.03
CA LYS A 260 1.76 9.27 0.63
C LYS A 260 2.07 9.14 2.12
N LEU A 261 3.21 9.64 2.57
CA LEU A 261 3.55 9.70 3.99
C LEU A 261 2.56 10.61 4.73
N PHE A 262 2.38 11.84 4.25
CA PHE A 262 1.47 12.79 4.87
C PHE A 262 0.01 12.33 4.82
N VAL A 263 -0.44 11.73 3.71
CA VAL A 263 -1.79 11.14 3.61
C VAL A 263 -1.97 10.03 4.63
N ARG A 264 -0.98 9.16 4.82
CA ARG A 264 -1.04 8.09 5.82
C ARG A 264 -1.14 8.66 7.23
N GLU A 265 -0.26 9.59 7.61
CA GLU A 265 -0.25 10.18 8.95
C GLU A 265 -1.54 10.95 9.23
N ALA A 266 -2.00 11.76 8.28
CA ALA A 266 -3.25 12.48 8.42
C ALA A 266 -4.47 11.55 8.52
N SER A 267 -4.50 10.47 7.72
CA SER A 267 -5.55 9.44 7.82
C SER A 267 -5.51 8.73 9.17
N ALA A 268 -4.32 8.41 9.66
CA ALA A 268 -4.13 7.78 10.96
C ALA A 268 -4.58 8.70 12.11
N LEU A 269 -4.15 9.95 12.09
CA LEU A 269 -4.61 10.94 13.06
C LEU A 269 -6.14 11.12 13.02
N PHE A 270 -6.72 11.21 11.82
CA PHE A 270 -8.17 11.38 11.67
C PHE A 270 -8.98 10.22 12.23
N VAL A 271 -8.49 8.99 12.07
CA VAL A 271 -9.22 7.77 12.45
C VAL A 271 -8.88 7.33 13.88
N LEU A 272 -7.59 7.18 14.21
CA LEU A 272 -7.16 6.53 15.45
C LEU A 272 -7.37 7.41 16.68
N THR A 273 -7.34 8.74 16.56
CA THR A 273 -7.69 9.64 17.68
C THR A 273 -9.13 9.45 18.15
N LYS A 274 -10.04 9.09 17.24
CA LYS A 274 -11.45 8.84 17.59
C LYS A 274 -11.66 7.59 18.45
N ILE A 275 -10.69 6.69 18.46
CA ILE A 275 -10.68 5.50 19.32
C ILE A 275 -9.73 5.65 20.50
N GLY A 276 -9.25 6.87 20.78
CA GLY A 276 -8.47 7.21 21.97
C GLY A 276 -6.97 6.93 21.87
N VAL A 277 -6.41 6.77 20.67
CA VAL A 277 -4.95 6.64 20.50
C VAL A 277 -4.31 8.03 20.50
N PRO A 278 -3.28 8.29 21.33
CA PRO A 278 -2.59 9.58 21.39
C PRO A 278 -1.90 9.94 20.07
N ASN A 279 -1.94 11.23 19.69
CA ASN A 279 -1.37 11.71 18.43
C ASN A 279 0.12 11.38 18.28
N THR A 280 0.88 11.51 19.36
CA THR A 280 2.32 11.19 19.40
C THR A 280 2.57 9.72 19.04
N VAL A 281 1.80 8.80 19.62
CA VAL A 281 1.92 7.36 19.33
C VAL A 281 1.55 7.06 17.88
N ILE A 282 0.50 7.71 17.35
CA ILE A 282 0.09 7.54 15.95
C ILE A 282 1.23 7.91 15.01
N ILE A 283 1.84 9.09 15.18
CA ILE A 283 2.90 9.60 14.31
C ILE A 283 4.17 8.77 14.45
N LEU A 284 4.55 8.40 15.67
CA LEU A 284 5.70 7.54 15.90
C LEU A 284 5.51 6.17 15.25
N THR A 285 4.33 5.57 15.41
CA THR A 285 3.97 4.29 14.77
C THR A 285 4.10 4.39 13.25
N GLY A 286 3.56 5.45 12.66
CA GLY A 286 3.67 5.67 11.21
C GLY A 286 5.13 5.84 10.77
N PHE A 287 5.93 6.63 11.49
CA PHE A 287 7.33 6.82 11.17
C PHE A 287 8.13 5.51 11.23
N VAL A 288 7.98 4.73 12.31
CA VAL A 288 8.68 3.44 12.47
C VAL A 288 8.23 2.44 11.40
N LEU A 289 6.93 2.37 11.09
CA LEU A 289 6.44 1.55 9.98
C LEU A 289 7.07 1.93 8.64
N TRP A 290 7.22 3.23 8.36
CA TRP A 290 7.86 3.70 7.14
C TRP A 290 9.34 3.34 7.11
N LEU A 291 10.04 3.57 8.22
CA LEU A 291 11.46 3.26 8.34
C LEU A 291 11.72 1.78 8.05
N ILE A 292 10.97 0.89 8.69
CA ILE A 292 11.15 -0.55 8.63
C ILE A 292 10.66 -1.13 7.29
N ASN A 293 9.46 -0.75 6.81
CA ASN A 293 8.85 -1.37 5.63
C ASN A 293 9.20 -0.69 4.30
N VAL A 294 9.78 0.51 4.33
CA VAL A 294 10.08 1.28 3.12
C VAL A 294 11.54 1.71 3.06
N ALA A 295 12.06 2.40 4.08
CA ALA A 295 13.41 2.95 4.03
C ALA A 295 14.47 1.84 3.99
N ILE A 296 14.45 0.91 4.95
CA ILE A 296 15.40 -0.21 5.01
C ILE A 296 15.39 -1.04 3.72
N PRO A 297 14.24 -1.59 3.23
CA PRO A 297 14.25 -2.36 1.98
C PRO A 297 14.65 -1.53 0.76
N SER A 298 14.40 -0.22 0.78
CA SER A 298 14.84 0.68 -0.29
C SER A 298 16.36 0.80 -0.35
N LEU A 299 17.03 0.90 0.79
CA LEU A 299 18.50 0.91 0.86
C LEU A 299 19.10 -0.41 0.37
N ILE A 300 18.54 -1.55 0.83
CA ILE A 300 18.98 -2.87 0.38
C ILE A 300 18.74 -3.04 -1.13
N GLY A 301 17.57 -2.63 -1.63
CA GLY A 301 17.25 -2.68 -3.06
C GLY A 301 18.16 -1.77 -3.90
N GLY A 302 18.52 -0.61 -3.40
CA GLY A 302 19.45 0.33 -4.02
C GLY A 302 20.86 -0.26 -4.14
N SER A 303 21.37 -0.89 -3.09
CA SER A 303 22.68 -1.56 -3.14
C SER A 303 22.71 -2.69 -4.17
N LEU A 304 21.63 -3.48 -4.30
CA LEU A 304 21.51 -4.53 -5.32
C LEU A 304 21.48 -3.99 -6.75
N LEU A 305 21.02 -2.75 -6.96
CA LEU A 305 21.04 -2.11 -8.29
C LEU A 305 22.44 -1.59 -8.64
N ILE A 306 23.19 -1.08 -7.65
CA ILE A 306 24.54 -0.51 -7.82
C ILE A 306 25.60 -1.61 -7.95
N ALA A 307 25.53 -2.66 -7.15
CA ALA A 307 26.51 -3.76 -7.11
C ALA A 307 26.67 -4.54 -8.43
N LYS A 308 25.94 -4.17 -9.49
CA LYS A 308 25.92 -4.82 -10.81
C LYS A 308 26.36 -3.90 -11.95
N LYS A 309 27.35 -3.06 -11.67
CA LYS A 309 28.14 -2.46 -12.77
C LYS A 309 29.31 -3.33 -13.15
#